data_01fb866b05433ec00091f8079b486491
#
_entry.id   01fb866b05433ec00091f8079b486491
#
_cell.length_a   1.000
_cell.length_b   1.000
_cell.length_c   1.000
_cell.angle_alpha   90.00
_cell.angle_beta   90.00
_cell.angle_gamma   90.00
#
_symmetry.space_group_name_H-M   'P 1'
#
loop_
_entity.id
_entity.type
_entity.pdbx_description
1 polymer ?
#
loop_
_entity_poly.entity_id
_entity_poly.type
_entity_poly.pdbx_seq_one_letter_code
_entity_poly.pdbx_strand_id
1 'polypeptide(L)'
;MKLPPEFYRRPDPVQIARDLLGKHVFSRVEGQLTGGRIIETEAYSHHGDNSLAMHLKRFSAASRALQEPGGRAYLYKVYQRHTLFNICTNEAGKTDTVLIRAIEPLVGLEVMQARRGASIKPNRLTAGPGMLTQALALTPALTGTDLQGDLLWIEDQGETIPESQIVTGPRIGLEYAGPEAASLPWNHRCCR
;
A
#
# COMPACT_ATOMS: atom_id res chain seq x y z
N MET A 1 -4.99 -10.64 14.37
CA MET A 1 -5.72 -11.54 13.44
C MET A 1 -5.57 -11.00 12.03
N LYS A 2 -5.30 -11.86 11.00
CA LYS A 2 -5.27 -11.41 9.60
C LYS A 2 -6.60 -10.78 9.19
N LEU A 3 -6.55 -9.71 8.39
CA LEU A 3 -7.75 -9.11 7.84
C LEU A 3 -8.44 -10.11 6.89
N PRO A 4 -9.74 -10.36 7.04
CA PRO A 4 -10.44 -11.34 6.22
C PRO A 4 -10.61 -10.85 4.77
N PRO A 5 -10.83 -11.75 3.79
CA PRO A 5 -11.01 -11.37 2.38
C PRO A 5 -12.11 -10.32 2.15
N GLU A 6 -13.18 -10.37 2.91
CA GLU A 6 -14.32 -9.45 2.83
C GLU A 6 -13.91 -8.00 3.14
N PHE A 7 -12.88 -7.80 3.98
CA PHE A 7 -12.34 -6.47 4.26
C PHE A 7 -11.89 -5.78 2.97
N TYR A 8 -11.20 -6.51 2.09
CA TYR A 8 -10.63 -5.98 0.85
C TYR A 8 -11.64 -5.87 -0.29
N ARG A 9 -12.73 -6.68 -0.26
CA ARG A 9 -13.72 -6.77 -1.35
C ARG A 9 -14.84 -5.74 -1.25
N ARG A 10 -14.79 -4.86 -0.27
CA ARG A 10 -15.74 -3.74 -0.17
C ARG A 10 -15.61 -2.81 -1.38
N PRO A 11 -16.72 -2.18 -1.84
CA PRO A 11 -16.74 -1.40 -3.09
C PRO A 11 -16.10 -0.01 -2.98
N ASP A 12 -15.75 0.45 -1.77
CA ASP A 12 -15.21 1.80 -1.53
C ASP A 12 -13.70 1.73 -1.19
N PRO A 13 -12.80 1.96 -2.16
CA PRO A 13 -11.36 1.95 -1.91
C PRO A 13 -10.91 3.09 -0.99
N VAL A 14 -11.65 4.22 -0.94
CA VAL A 14 -11.32 5.35 -0.06
C VAL A 14 -11.56 4.96 1.39
N GLN A 15 -12.69 4.32 1.68
CA GLN A 15 -12.97 3.83 3.02
C GLN A 15 -12.01 2.71 3.43
N ILE A 16 -11.65 1.80 2.50
CA ILE A 16 -10.64 0.76 2.78
C ILE A 16 -9.28 1.41 3.11
N ALA A 17 -8.86 2.43 2.36
CA ALA A 17 -7.60 3.14 2.61
C ALA A 17 -7.56 3.77 4.01
N ARG A 18 -8.68 4.34 4.48
CA ARG A 18 -8.82 4.89 5.84
C ARG A 18 -8.74 3.78 6.90
N ASP A 19 -9.48 2.69 6.70
CA ASP A 19 -9.57 1.57 7.65
C ASP A 19 -8.26 0.76 7.76
N LEU A 20 -7.38 0.87 6.77
CA LEU A 20 -6.04 0.30 6.81
C LEU A 20 -5.08 1.08 7.71
N LEU A 21 -5.36 2.34 8.05
CA LEU A 21 -4.56 3.07 9.02
C LEU A 21 -4.63 2.38 10.39
N GLY A 22 -3.47 2.20 11.03
CA GLY A 22 -3.37 1.48 12.30
C GLY A 22 -3.29 -0.05 12.17
N LYS A 23 -3.60 -0.63 11.00
CA LYS A 23 -3.38 -2.07 10.76
C LYS A 23 -1.89 -2.34 10.55
N HIS A 24 -1.48 -3.58 10.80
CA HIS A 24 -0.07 -3.98 10.74
C HIS A 24 0.20 -4.82 9.50
N VAL A 25 1.13 -4.37 8.66
CA VAL A 25 1.62 -5.15 7.51
C VAL A 25 2.88 -5.90 7.87
N PHE A 26 2.98 -7.15 7.44
CA PHE A 26 4.13 -8.03 7.65
C PHE A 26 4.59 -8.65 6.34
N SER A 27 5.89 -8.86 6.24
CA SER A 27 6.56 -9.58 5.16
C SER A 27 7.52 -10.60 5.74
N ARG A 28 7.52 -11.83 5.20
CA ARG A 28 8.47 -12.89 5.54
C ARG A 28 9.26 -13.32 4.30
N VAL A 29 9.84 -12.36 3.63
CA VAL A 29 10.68 -12.60 2.44
C VAL A 29 12.05 -13.11 2.89
N GLU A 30 12.59 -14.13 2.20
CA GLU A 30 13.87 -14.77 2.51
C GLU A 30 13.95 -15.29 3.97
N GLY A 31 12.82 -15.69 4.54
CA GLY A 31 12.73 -16.14 5.93
C GLY A 31 12.84 -15.04 6.98
N GLN A 32 13.05 -13.79 6.57
CA GLN A 32 13.21 -12.64 7.47
C GLN A 32 11.88 -11.94 7.70
N LEU A 33 11.39 -11.96 8.94
CA LEU A 33 10.17 -11.26 9.32
C LEU A 33 10.45 -9.77 9.51
N THR A 34 9.72 -8.95 8.77
CA THR A 34 9.70 -7.49 8.90
C THR A 34 8.28 -6.99 8.85
N GLY A 35 7.98 -5.88 9.53
CA GLY A 35 6.62 -5.35 9.53
C GLY A 35 6.47 -4.10 10.39
N GLY A 36 5.25 -3.53 10.34
CA GLY A 36 4.92 -2.35 11.11
C GLY A 36 3.51 -1.85 10.87
N ARG A 37 3.15 -0.82 11.60
CA ARG A 37 1.85 -0.17 11.57
C ARG A 37 1.71 0.75 10.37
N ILE A 38 0.64 0.59 9.60
CA ILE A 38 0.32 1.44 8.45
C ILE A 38 -0.06 2.83 8.95
N ILE A 39 0.64 3.86 8.45
CA ILE A 39 0.45 5.26 8.86
C ILE A 39 0.13 6.19 7.69
N GLU A 40 0.25 5.74 6.44
CA GLU A 40 -0.14 6.50 5.27
C GLU A 40 -0.60 5.58 4.14
N THR A 41 -1.73 5.93 3.52
CA THR A 41 -2.35 5.20 2.41
C THR A 41 -2.85 6.15 1.34
N GLU A 42 -3.01 5.66 0.10
CA GLU A 42 -3.73 6.36 -0.97
C GLU A 42 -4.70 5.42 -1.67
N ALA A 43 -5.92 5.92 -1.92
CA ALA A 43 -6.93 5.18 -2.68
C ALA A 43 -6.87 5.51 -4.17
N TYR A 44 -7.20 4.51 -5.00
CA TYR A 44 -7.34 4.63 -6.46
C TYR A 44 -8.57 3.84 -6.89
N SER A 45 -9.46 4.49 -7.67
CA SER A 45 -10.74 3.90 -8.07
C SER A 45 -10.84 3.67 -9.57
N HIS A 46 -11.45 2.56 -9.99
CA HIS A 46 -11.80 2.31 -11.37
C HIS A 46 -12.88 3.28 -11.87
N HIS A 47 -13.59 3.94 -10.96
CA HIS A 47 -14.67 4.86 -11.30
C HIS A 47 -14.21 6.32 -11.16
N GLY A 48 -14.11 7.01 -12.29
CA GLY A 48 -13.83 8.46 -12.34
C GLY A 48 -12.40 8.88 -11.99
N ASP A 49 -11.47 7.95 -11.75
CA ASP A 49 -10.08 8.28 -11.44
C ASP A 49 -9.18 8.21 -12.67
N ASN A 50 -8.92 9.35 -13.27
CA ASN A 50 -8.04 9.44 -14.44
C ASN A 50 -6.62 8.94 -14.18
N SER A 51 -6.11 9.06 -12.95
CA SER A 51 -4.77 8.59 -12.61
C SER A 51 -4.66 7.07 -12.72
N LEU A 52 -5.68 6.34 -12.25
CA LEU A 52 -5.74 4.88 -12.40
C LEU A 52 -5.95 4.48 -13.87
N ALA A 53 -6.82 5.19 -14.61
CA ALA A 53 -7.04 4.93 -16.03
C ALA A 53 -5.74 5.08 -16.85
N MET A 54 -4.94 6.11 -16.59
CA MET A 54 -3.63 6.30 -17.21
C MET A 54 -2.62 5.21 -16.80
N HIS A 55 -2.64 4.81 -15.52
CA HIS A 55 -1.81 3.73 -15.01
C HIS A 55 -2.09 2.41 -15.74
N LEU A 56 -3.36 2.02 -15.88
CA LEU A 56 -3.79 0.80 -16.56
C LEU A 56 -3.31 0.76 -18.02
N LYS A 57 -3.34 1.89 -18.72
CA LYS A 57 -2.81 2.00 -20.09
C LYS A 57 -1.30 1.81 -20.13
N ARG A 58 -0.58 2.46 -19.21
CA ARG A 58 0.91 2.45 -19.18
C ARG A 58 1.48 1.09 -18.76
N PHE A 59 0.84 0.39 -17.85
CA PHE A 59 1.30 -0.88 -17.25
C PHE A 59 0.37 -2.05 -17.57
N SER A 60 -0.19 -2.09 -18.77
CA SER A 60 -1.27 -3.02 -19.17
C SER A 60 -0.98 -4.51 -18.86
N ALA A 61 0.27 -4.96 -18.98
CA ALA A 61 0.64 -6.34 -18.65
C ALA A 61 0.68 -6.60 -17.13
N ALA A 62 1.30 -5.69 -16.37
CA ALA A 62 1.41 -5.81 -14.91
C ALA A 62 0.07 -5.58 -14.21
N SER A 63 -0.76 -4.66 -14.72
CA SER A 63 -2.05 -4.30 -14.13
C SER A 63 -3.13 -5.37 -14.28
N ARG A 64 -2.87 -6.46 -15.02
CA ARG A 64 -3.78 -7.62 -15.04
C ARG A 64 -4.05 -8.18 -13.65
N ALA A 65 -3.09 -8.08 -12.73
CA ALA A 65 -3.27 -8.47 -11.34
C ALA A 65 -4.36 -7.65 -10.61
N LEU A 66 -4.66 -6.42 -11.08
CA LEU A 66 -5.75 -5.60 -10.54
C LEU A 66 -7.14 -6.09 -10.93
N GLN A 67 -7.24 -7.05 -11.86
CA GLN A 67 -8.51 -7.71 -12.20
C GLN A 67 -8.89 -8.82 -11.21
N GLU A 68 -7.95 -9.24 -10.37
CA GLU A 68 -8.18 -10.23 -9.32
C GLU A 68 -9.05 -9.63 -8.20
N PRO A 69 -9.76 -10.48 -7.44
CA PRO A 69 -10.54 -10.00 -6.30
C PRO A 69 -9.64 -9.37 -5.23
N GLY A 70 -10.19 -8.48 -4.45
CA GLY A 70 -9.50 -7.80 -3.34
C GLY A 70 -8.82 -8.77 -2.38
N GLY A 71 -7.68 -8.32 -1.81
CA GLY A 71 -6.83 -9.11 -0.93
C GLY A 71 -5.59 -9.68 -1.62
N ARG A 72 -5.25 -9.20 -2.82
CA ARG A 72 -4.01 -9.52 -3.53
C ARG A 72 -3.05 -8.34 -3.53
N ALA A 73 -1.76 -8.64 -3.43
CA ALA A 73 -0.71 -7.64 -3.60
C ALA A 73 -0.52 -7.28 -5.07
N TYR A 74 -0.40 -6.01 -5.36
CA TYR A 74 0.01 -5.50 -6.66
C TYR A 74 1.25 -4.63 -6.50
N LEU A 75 2.37 -5.09 -7.08
CA LEU A 75 3.66 -4.41 -7.00
C LEU A 75 4.17 -4.09 -8.40
N TYR A 76 4.56 -2.85 -8.61
CA TYR A 76 5.14 -2.42 -9.89
C TYR A 76 6.26 -1.41 -9.68
N LYS A 77 7.14 -1.28 -10.67
CA LYS A 77 8.25 -0.31 -10.62
C LYS A 77 7.88 1.02 -11.25
N VAL A 78 8.18 2.11 -10.55
CA VAL A 78 8.19 3.47 -11.11
C VAL A 78 9.61 3.94 -11.35
N TYR A 79 9.82 4.66 -12.47
CA TYR A 79 11.14 5.17 -12.88
C TYR A 79 12.25 4.09 -12.89
N GLN A 80 11.88 2.83 -13.12
CA GLN A 80 12.76 1.64 -13.07
C GLN A 80 13.55 1.47 -11.75
N ARG A 81 13.26 2.26 -10.75
CA ARG A 81 14.03 2.37 -9.50
C ARG A 81 13.25 1.97 -8.25
N HIS A 82 12.01 2.41 -8.12
CA HIS A 82 11.22 2.22 -6.91
C HIS A 82 10.06 1.25 -7.15
N THR A 83 9.93 0.25 -6.30
CA THR A 83 8.74 -0.61 -6.27
C THR A 83 7.69 0.08 -5.40
N LEU A 84 6.42 0.03 -5.83
CA LEU A 84 5.28 0.48 -5.05
C LEU A 84 4.42 -0.72 -4.69
N PHE A 85 3.95 -0.76 -3.44
CA PHE A 85 3.09 -1.82 -2.91
C PHE A 85 1.66 -1.34 -2.80
N ASN A 86 0.80 -1.95 -3.59
CA ASN A 86 -0.63 -1.73 -3.59
C ASN A 86 -1.37 -3.02 -3.19
N ILE A 87 -2.57 -2.85 -2.69
CA ILE A 87 -3.50 -3.92 -2.38
C ILE A 87 -4.65 -3.80 -3.37
N CYS A 88 -4.94 -4.87 -4.13
CA CYS A 88 -6.17 -4.95 -4.90
C CYS A 88 -7.36 -4.91 -3.97
N THR A 89 -8.37 -4.13 -4.31
CA THR A 89 -9.61 -4.02 -3.55
C THR A 89 -10.82 -4.23 -4.47
N ASN A 90 -12.03 -4.32 -3.87
CA ASN A 90 -13.27 -4.57 -4.60
C ASN A 90 -13.39 -6.01 -5.16
N GLU A 91 -14.45 -6.28 -5.90
CA GLU A 91 -14.72 -7.55 -6.57
C GLU A 91 -13.83 -7.75 -7.81
N ALA A 92 -13.71 -9.01 -8.25
CA ALA A 92 -12.99 -9.34 -9.48
C ALA A 92 -13.49 -8.51 -10.67
N GLY A 93 -12.58 -8.06 -11.52
CA GLY A 93 -12.89 -7.19 -12.66
C GLY A 93 -13.01 -5.71 -12.32
N LYS A 94 -12.98 -5.34 -11.04
CA LYS A 94 -12.84 -3.95 -10.58
C LYS A 94 -11.39 -3.68 -10.24
N THR A 95 -10.79 -2.69 -10.86
CA THR A 95 -9.35 -2.41 -10.74
C THR A 95 -9.00 -1.48 -9.59
N ASP A 96 -9.86 -1.37 -8.58
CA ASP A 96 -9.62 -0.54 -7.39
C ASP A 96 -8.41 -1.02 -6.61
N THR A 97 -7.70 -0.07 -6.03
CA THR A 97 -6.49 -0.41 -5.28
C THR A 97 -6.17 0.63 -4.21
N VAL A 98 -5.47 0.19 -3.16
CA VAL A 98 -4.92 1.05 -2.11
C VAL A 98 -3.41 0.92 -2.09
N LEU A 99 -2.70 2.02 -2.25
CA LEU A 99 -1.25 2.12 -2.09
C LEU A 99 -0.90 2.29 -0.61
N ILE A 100 -0.02 1.43 -0.10
CA ILE A 100 0.61 1.61 1.21
C ILE A 100 1.84 2.51 1.04
N ARG A 101 1.79 3.72 1.60
CA ARG A 101 2.82 4.74 1.39
C ARG A 101 3.89 4.75 2.47
N ALA A 102 3.47 4.57 3.72
CA ALA A 102 4.39 4.55 4.85
C ALA A 102 3.87 3.66 5.98
N ILE A 103 4.81 3.08 6.72
CA ILE A 103 4.53 2.39 7.97
C ILE A 103 5.44 2.93 9.08
N GLU A 104 5.00 2.79 10.31
CA GLU A 104 5.87 2.85 11.48
C GLU A 104 6.50 1.47 11.66
N PRO A 105 7.82 1.32 11.51
CA PRO A 105 8.47 0.00 11.58
C PRO A 105 8.51 -0.50 13.02
N LEU A 106 8.06 -1.73 13.26
CA LEU A 106 7.93 -2.31 14.60
C LEU A 106 8.68 -3.64 14.72
N VAL A 107 8.76 -4.43 13.66
CA VAL A 107 9.33 -5.78 13.66
C VAL A 107 10.44 -5.88 12.62
N GLY A 108 11.60 -6.44 13.02
CA GLY A 108 12.73 -6.66 12.11
C GLY A 108 13.47 -5.38 11.74
N LEU A 109 13.61 -4.43 12.68
CA LEU A 109 14.26 -3.13 12.44
C LEU A 109 15.69 -3.27 11.92
N GLU A 110 16.47 -4.20 12.50
CA GLU A 110 17.86 -4.47 12.09
C GLU A 110 17.92 -4.99 10.64
N VAL A 111 16.99 -5.87 10.27
CA VAL A 111 16.85 -6.39 8.91
C VAL A 111 16.49 -5.25 7.94
N MET A 112 15.52 -4.41 8.31
CA MET A 112 15.16 -3.24 7.52
C MET A 112 16.34 -2.27 7.38
N GLN A 113 17.09 -2.05 8.47
CA GLN A 113 18.28 -1.19 8.46
C GLN A 113 19.36 -1.72 7.50
N ALA A 114 19.63 -3.03 7.54
CA ALA A 114 20.57 -3.68 6.64
C ALA A 114 20.16 -3.53 5.17
N ARG A 115 18.87 -3.71 4.85
CA ARG A 115 18.33 -3.56 3.48
C ARG A 115 18.34 -2.12 2.99
N ARG A 116 18.15 -1.14 3.88
CA ARG A 116 18.09 0.29 3.54
C ARG A 116 19.46 0.98 3.56
N GLY A 117 20.39 0.47 4.34
CA GLY A 117 21.73 1.04 4.57
C GLY A 117 21.89 1.61 5.98
N ALA A 118 23.06 1.39 6.57
CA ALA A 118 23.36 1.72 7.97
C ALA A 118 23.24 3.23 8.32
N SER A 119 23.40 4.12 7.34
CA SER A 119 23.31 5.57 7.54
C SER A 119 21.87 6.11 7.57
N ILE A 120 20.87 5.28 7.24
CA ILE A 120 19.48 5.72 7.22
C ILE A 120 18.95 5.83 8.65
N LYS A 121 18.41 7.00 9.00
CA LYS A 121 17.80 7.22 10.32
C LYS A 121 16.55 6.32 10.50
N PRO A 122 16.28 5.79 11.70
CA PRO A 122 15.16 4.88 11.95
C PRO A 122 13.80 5.41 11.46
N ASN A 123 13.52 6.69 11.68
CA ASN A 123 12.28 7.33 11.23
C ASN A 123 12.18 7.53 9.69
N ARG A 124 13.23 7.19 8.94
CA ARG A 124 13.28 7.25 7.47
C ARG A 124 13.30 5.87 6.82
N LEU A 125 13.31 4.79 7.60
CA LEU A 125 13.39 3.42 7.06
C LEU A 125 12.23 3.11 6.10
N THR A 126 11.03 3.54 6.45
CA THR A 126 9.77 3.18 5.78
C THR A 126 8.89 4.42 5.49
N ALA A 127 9.46 5.63 5.47
CA ALA A 127 8.75 6.90 5.38
C ALA A 127 8.40 7.33 3.94
N GLY A 128 8.11 6.37 3.08
CA GLY A 128 7.67 6.58 1.71
C GLY A 128 7.59 5.25 0.96
N PRO A 129 6.81 5.16 -0.13
CA PRO A 129 6.42 3.89 -0.73
C PRO A 129 7.61 3.06 -1.26
N GLY A 130 8.59 3.69 -1.89
CA GLY A 130 9.81 2.99 -2.34
C GLY A 130 10.75 2.61 -1.19
N MET A 131 10.76 3.40 -0.10
CA MET A 131 11.53 3.09 1.11
C MET A 131 10.93 1.90 1.84
N LEU A 132 9.61 1.88 1.99
CA LEU A 132 8.83 0.80 2.57
C LEU A 132 9.08 -0.52 1.84
N THR A 133 8.95 -0.55 0.52
CA THR A 133 9.12 -1.80 -0.25
C THR A 133 10.55 -2.34 -0.15
N GLN A 134 11.56 -1.46 -0.15
CA GLN A 134 12.95 -1.87 0.07
C GLN A 134 13.15 -2.45 1.49
N ALA A 135 12.61 -1.80 2.52
CA ALA A 135 12.72 -2.26 3.91
C ALA A 135 12.06 -3.63 4.12
N LEU A 136 10.90 -3.86 3.50
CA LEU A 136 10.15 -5.11 3.58
C LEU A 136 10.59 -6.16 2.53
N ALA A 137 11.60 -5.88 1.70
CA ALA A 137 12.06 -6.71 0.58
C ALA A 137 10.95 -7.04 -0.46
N LEU A 138 10.02 -6.12 -0.67
CA LEU A 138 8.94 -6.30 -1.62
C LEU A 138 9.38 -5.96 -3.04
N THR A 139 9.25 -6.91 -3.95
CA THR A 139 9.61 -6.78 -5.36
C THR A 139 8.41 -7.05 -6.27
N PRO A 140 8.44 -6.63 -7.55
CA PRO A 140 7.36 -6.94 -8.49
C PRO A 140 7.06 -8.43 -8.68
N ALA A 141 8.02 -9.31 -8.39
CA ALA A 141 7.83 -10.77 -8.44
C ALA A 141 6.77 -11.27 -7.43
N LEU A 142 6.45 -10.47 -6.41
CA LEU A 142 5.42 -10.77 -5.42
C LEU A 142 4.02 -10.30 -5.83
N THR A 143 3.85 -9.75 -7.04
CA THR A 143 2.52 -9.40 -7.56
C THR A 143 1.64 -10.64 -7.64
N GLY A 144 0.40 -10.53 -7.20
CA GLY A 144 -0.57 -11.63 -7.09
C GLY A 144 -0.49 -12.41 -5.77
N THR A 145 0.47 -12.10 -4.87
CA THR A 145 0.53 -12.73 -3.54
C THR A 145 -0.79 -12.53 -2.79
N ASP A 146 -1.34 -13.63 -2.28
CA ASP A 146 -2.53 -13.63 -1.45
C ASP A 146 -2.20 -13.13 -0.04
N LEU A 147 -2.88 -12.10 0.42
CA LEU A 147 -2.68 -11.52 1.75
C LEU A 147 -3.26 -12.41 2.89
N GLN A 148 -3.89 -13.53 2.55
CA GLN A 148 -4.24 -14.58 3.51
C GLN A 148 -3.08 -15.56 3.77
N GLY A 149 -2.03 -15.53 2.92
CA GLY A 149 -0.82 -16.34 3.08
C GLY A 149 0.12 -15.84 4.18
N ASP A 150 1.30 -16.48 4.29
CA ASP A 150 2.30 -16.19 5.33
C ASP A 150 3.54 -15.47 4.79
N LEU A 151 3.54 -15.09 3.51
CA LEU A 151 4.65 -14.38 2.87
C LEU A 151 4.50 -12.87 3.01
N LEU A 152 3.32 -12.36 2.76
CA LEU A 152 2.92 -10.94 2.88
C LEU A 152 1.47 -10.91 3.36
N TRP A 153 1.20 -10.24 4.48
CA TRP A 153 -0.16 -10.18 5.04
C TRP A 153 -0.38 -8.91 5.86
N ILE A 154 -1.64 -8.65 6.18
CA ILE A 154 -2.04 -7.53 7.03
C ILE A 154 -2.89 -8.06 8.18
N GLU A 155 -2.62 -7.56 9.39
CA GLU A 155 -3.32 -7.94 10.61
C GLU A 155 -4.02 -6.75 11.26
N ASP A 156 -5.15 -7.05 11.87
CA ASP A 156 -5.76 -6.20 12.89
C ASP A 156 -5.23 -6.60 14.27
N GLN A 157 -4.56 -5.66 14.92
CA GLN A 157 -4.06 -5.79 16.28
C GLN A 157 -5.00 -5.15 17.32
N GLY A 158 -6.21 -4.73 16.90
CA GLY A 158 -7.19 -4.07 17.75
C GLY A 158 -6.93 -2.57 17.94
N GLU A 159 -5.95 -2.01 17.24
CA GLU A 159 -5.68 -0.58 17.27
C GLU A 159 -6.69 0.17 16.40
N THR A 160 -7.29 1.24 16.95
CA THR A 160 -8.15 2.16 16.21
C THR A 160 -7.52 3.54 16.22
N ILE A 161 -7.35 4.13 15.06
CA ILE A 161 -6.88 5.51 14.94
C ILE A 161 -8.10 6.44 15.09
N PRO A 162 -8.12 7.33 16.09
CA PRO A 162 -9.19 8.30 16.24
C PRO A 162 -9.30 9.20 15.00
N GLU A 163 -10.51 9.56 14.61
CA GLU A 163 -10.77 10.43 13.45
C GLU A 163 -9.98 11.76 13.52
N SER A 164 -9.85 12.32 14.73
CA SER A 164 -9.09 13.55 14.98
C SER A 164 -7.58 13.43 14.70
N GLN A 165 -7.06 12.21 14.57
CA GLN A 165 -5.66 11.92 14.24
C GLN A 165 -5.46 11.54 12.76
N ILE A 166 -6.52 11.52 11.96
CA ILE A 166 -6.45 11.23 10.54
C ILE A 166 -6.44 12.55 9.77
N VAL A 167 -5.37 12.79 9.03
CA VAL A 167 -5.27 13.89 8.08
C VAL A 167 -5.56 13.36 6.69
N THR A 168 -6.53 13.97 6.03
CA THR A 168 -6.92 13.65 4.64
C THR A 168 -6.50 14.79 3.72
N GLY A 169 -5.95 14.46 2.56
CA GLY A 169 -5.51 15.44 1.58
C GLY A 169 -5.33 14.86 0.18
N PRO A 170 -4.88 15.66 -0.77
CA PRO A 170 -4.57 15.19 -2.12
C PRO A 170 -3.51 14.09 -2.14
N ARG A 171 -3.63 13.18 -3.12
CA ARG A 171 -2.61 12.16 -3.41
C ARG A 171 -1.33 12.81 -3.94
N ILE A 172 -0.20 12.19 -3.68
CA ILE A 172 1.13 12.78 -3.96
C ILE A 172 1.63 12.37 -5.36
N GLY A 173 2.08 13.37 -6.15
CA GLY A 173 2.73 13.12 -7.44
C GLY A 173 1.75 12.78 -8.57
N LEU A 174 0.52 13.28 -8.51
CA LEU A 174 -0.53 13.04 -9.52
C LEU A 174 -0.83 14.24 -10.42
N GLU A 175 0.02 15.25 -10.47
CA GLU A 175 -0.16 16.44 -11.29
C GLU A 175 -0.34 16.10 -12.78
N TYR A 176 0.28 15.00 -13.23
CA TYR A 176 0.17 14.51 -14.60
C TYR A 176 -1.23 13.97 -14.97
N ALA A 177 -2.05 13.61 -13.99
CA ALA A 177 -3.38 13.04 -14.21
C ALA A 177 -4.49 14.08 -14.39
N GLY A 178 -4.13 15.35 -14.33
CA GLY A 178 -5.03 16.48 -14.43
C GLY A 178 -5.55 16.99 -13.08
N PRO A 179 -6.11 18.20 -13.05
CA PRO A 179 -6.46 18.89 -11.81
C PRO A 179 -7.53 18.15 -11.00
N GLU A 180 -8.50 17.53 -11.65
CA GLU A 180 -9.57 16.78 -10.97
C GLU A 180 -8.99 15.60 -10.19
N ALA A 181 -8.22 14.72 -10.85
CA ALA A 181 -7.61 13.56 -10.19
C ALA A 181 -6.57 13.97 -9.13
N ALA A 182 -5.79 15.03 -9.39
CA ALA A 182 -4.78 15.53 -8.47
C ALA A 182 -5.38 16.13 -7.21
N SER A 183 -6.59 16.71 -7.26
CA SER A 183 -7.23 17.36 -6.10
C SER A 183 -8.04 16.42 -5.22
N LEU A 184 -8.32 15.17 -5.65
CA LEU A 184 -9.09 14.22 -4.85
C LEU A 184 -8.45 13.98 -3.49
N PRO A 185 -9.20 14.11 -2.38
CA PRO A 185 -8.68 13.98 -1.02
C PRO A 185 -8.55 12.51 -0.60
N TRP A 186 -7.79 11.73 -1.39
CA TRP A 186 -7.69 10.28 -1.24
C TRP A 186 -6.33 9.81 -0.69
N ASN A 187 -5.53 10.73 -0.14
CA ASN A 187 -4.39 10.42 0.72
C ASN A 187 -4.84 10.54 2.18
N HIS A 188 -4.63 9.48 2.95
CA HIS A 188 -4.94 9.43 4.38
C HIS A 188 -3.68 9.12 5.17
N ARG A 189 -3.43 9.86 6.25
CA ARG A 189 -2.27 9.66 7.11
C ARG A 189 -2.60 9.89 8.57
N CYS A 190 -1.96 9.12 9.46
CA CYS A 190 -2.03 9.37 10.89
C CYS A 190 -1.13 10.56 11.25
N CYS A 191 -1.61 11.50 12.06
CA CYS A 191 -0.74 12.41 12.79
C CYS A 191 0.13 11.59 13.75
N ARG A 192 1.46 11.81 13.69
CA ARG A 192 2.42 11.24 14.64
C ARG A 192 2.34 11.94 15.98
#